data_ca83b34a6448c47ea5fcf950bd17e650
#
_entry.id   ca83b34a6448c47ea5fcf950bd17e650
#
_cell.length_a   1.000
_cell.length_b   1.000
_cell.length_c   1.000
_cell.angle_alpha   90.00
_cell.angle_beta   90.00
_cell.angle_gamma   90.00
#
_symmetry.space_group_name_H-M   'P 1'
#
loop_
_entity.id
_entity.type
_entity.pdbx_description
1 polymer ?
#
loop_
_entity_poly.entity_id
_entity_poly.type
_entity_poly.pdbx_seq_one_letter_code
_entity_poly.pdbx_strand_id
1 'polypeptide(L)'
;MPEQNTNRALTEAAADEWKVLPSGLTVLVRPMPGYSGTHVIYATRFGSIDRDFRVDGREVHLPAGVAHFLEHKMFEDEDGDAFAKFAKTGANANAFTSFDRTCYLFTATEQLDESLDVLLGMVGRPYFTEQTIAKEQGIIGQEIKMYDDSADWRLITGLCECLYHSHPIRSDIAGTVESIAEITPEMLYDCCKAFYAPNNMVLAAAGSTSMEQILAACARHGLMEARPVERVQRLWTEEPMTLAAAEKTITMPVSKPCFGIGFKEQPLQHDDLRSEILYDLILCCISGGMSGLYRKLYDEGLANPGFGGEVLRVDGCCCILFTGESDVPDTVKQLLLEEIRRIRAEGVDREIFTLCKNEKYGQLIENLENVEDSASQMADFALSGQTVAQQIATLAALTAEDADAALQKILSEERMAVMYIQPDGTAGEELDDEEEMEE
;
A
#
# COMPACT_ATOMS: atom_id res chain seq x y z
N MET A 1 8.62 -21.64 -15.76
CA MET A 1 9.38 -21.93 -14.52
C MET A 1 9.71 -23.41 -14.47
N PRO A 2 10.88 -23.83 -13.99
CA PRO A 2 11.12 -25.25 -13.78
C PRO A 2 10.18 -25.81 -12.70
N GLU A 3 9.48 -26.89 -12.96
CA GLU A 3 8.52 -27.53 -12.04
C GLU A 3 9.11 -27.79 -10.63
N GLN A 4 10.43 -28.05 -10.55
CA GLN A 4 11.10 -28.28 -9.27
C GLN A 4 11.15 -27.04 -8.36
N ASN A 5 11.33 -25.84 -8.93
CA ASN A 5 11.35 -24.60 -8.14
C ASN A 5 9.95 -24.21 -7.65
N THR A 6 8.92 -24.40 -8.50
CA THR A 6 7.53 -24.17 -8.11
C THR A 6 7.11 -25.10 -6.96
N ASN A 7 7.49 -26.37 -7.02
CA ASN A 7 7.20 -27.33 -5.96
C ASN A 7 7.90 -26.99 -4.63
N ARG A 8 9.13 -26.49 -4.67
CA ARG A 8 9.85 -26.06 -3.46
C ARG A 8 9.16 -24.84 -2.82
N ALA A 9 8.85 -23.81 -3.60
CA ALA A 9 8.18 -22.62 -3.11
C ALA A 9 6.77 -22.90 -2.55
N LEU A 10 6.00 -23.76 -3.21
CA LEU A 10 4.71 -24.20 -2.68
C LEU A 10 4.86 -24.98 -1.36
N THR A 11 5.93 -25.75 -1.21
CA THR A 11 6.21 -26.47 0.05
C THR A 11 6.62 -25.51 1.15
N GLU A 12 7.41 -24.49 0.86
CA GLU A 12 7.81 -23.45 1.81
C GLU A 12 6.62 -22.54 2.19
N ALA A 13 5.83 -22.11 1.22
CA ALA A 13 4.59 -21.36 1.47
C ALA A 13 3.53 -22.19 2.21
N ALA A 14 3.53 -23.51 2.09
CA ALA A 14 2.66 -24.42 2.84
C ALA A 14 3.08 -24.56 4.32
N ALA A 15 4.23 -23.99 4.72
CA ALA A 15 4.65 -23.92 6.12
C ALA A 15 3.90 -22.83 6.91
N ASP A 16 3.11 -21.97 6.23
CA ASP A 16 2.28 -20.98 6.90
C ASP A 16 1.15 -21.64 7.68
N GLU A 17 1.12 -21.36 8.96
CA GLU A 17 0.01 -21.76 9.82
C GLU A 17 -1.06 -20.67 9.76
N TRP A 18 -2.29 -21.05 9.40
CA TRP A 18 -3.44 -20.15 9.30
C TRP A 18 -4.54 -20.57 10.27
N LYS A 19 -5.06 -19.60 11.03
CA LYS A 19 -6.16 -19.85 11.96
C LYS A 19 -7.10 -18.66 12.06
N VAL A 20 -8.41 -18.91 11.91
CA VAL A 20 -9.45 -17.92 12.24
C VAL A 20 -9.94 -18.21 13.65
N LEU A 21 -9.83 -17.22 14.53
CA LEU A 21 -10.23 -17.31 15.92
C LEU A 21 -11.76 -17.19 16.09
N PRO A 22 -12.35 -17.63 17.22
CA PRO A 22 -13.78 -17.43 17.49
C PRO A 22 -14.21 -15.96 17.47
N SER A 23 -13.31 -15.02 17.75
CA SER A 23 -13.53 -13.57 17.60
C SER A 23 -13.63 -13.10 16.16
N GLY A 24 -13.26 -13.94 15.20
CA GLY A 24 -13.14 -13.58 13.78
C GLY A 24 -11.74 -13.13 13.37
N LEU A 25 -10.81 -12.91 14.30
CA LEU A 25 -9.42 -12.54 13.97
C LEU A 25 -8.75 -13.64 13.16
N THR A 26 -8.14 -13.26 12.04
CA THR A 26 -7.27 -14.14 11.27
C THR A 26 -5.84 -14.04 11.79
N VAL A 27 -5.27 -15.18 12.17
CA VAL A 27 -3.89 -15.29 12.67
C VAL A 27 -3.07 -16.14 11.70
N LEU A 28 -1.92 -15.61 11.29
CA LEU A 28 -0.96 -16.32 10.42
C LEU A 28 0.40 -16.35 11.13
N VAL A 29 1.05 -17.50 11.07
CA VAL A 29 2.40 -17.66 11.63
C VAL A 29 3.26 -18.44 10.66
N ARG A 30 4.44 -17.91 10.37
CA ARG A 30 5.53 -18.62 9.68
C ARG A 30 6.69 -18.81 10.64
N PRO A 31 6.82 -19.98 11.28
CA PRO A 31 8.02 -20.30 12.01
C PRO A 31 9.23 -20.36 11.06
N MET A 32 10.29 -19.64 11.38
CA MET A 32 11.53 -19.61 10.59
C MET A 32 12.70 -20.13 11.44
N PRO A 33 12.97 -21.45 11.45
CA PRO A 33 14.02 -22.04 12.27
C PRO A 33 15.40 -21.50 11.92
N GLY A 34 16.17 -21.08 12.93
CA GLY A 34 17.49 -20.52 12.76
C GLY A 34 17.53 -18.99 12.68
N TYR A 35 16.41 -18.33 12.62
CA TYR A 35 16.31 -16.88 12.77
C TYR A 35 16.24 -16.51 14.24
N SER A 36 16.87 -15.40 14.62
CA SER A 36 16.82 -14.85 15.97
C SER A 36 15.70 -13.82 16.14
N GLY A 37 15.33 -13.14 15.06
CA GLY A 37 14.29 -12.12 15.05
C GLY A 37 12.89 -12.67 14.75
N THR A 38 11.89 -11.92 15.21
CA THR A 38 10.49 -12.11 14.84
C THR A 38 9.91 -10.77 14.44
N HIS A 39 9.28 -10.73 13.28
CA HIS A 39 8.46 -9.61 12.85
C HIS A 39 6.99 -9.93 13.05
N VAL A 40 6.25 -8.96 13.58
CA VAL A 40 4.82 -9.08 13.85
C VAL A 40 4.11 -7.87 13.26
N ILE A 41 3.03 -8.12 12.53
CA ILE A 41 2.18 -7.09 11.95
C ILE A 41 0.71 -7.34 12.35
N TYR A 42 0.05 -6.31 12.87
CA TYR A 42 -1.36 -6.32 13.23
C TYR A 42 -2.08 -5.29 12.36
N ALA A 43 -2.81 -5.76 11.37
CA ALA A 43 -3.38 -4.96 10.30
C ALA A 43 -4.90 -4.92 10.38
N THR A 44 -5.49 -3.79 10.05
CA THR A 44 -6.94 -3.62 9.88
C THR A 44 -7.28 -3.20 8.46
N ARG A 45 -8.44 -3.64 7.93
CA ARG A 45 -9.04 -3.14 6.67
C ARG A 45 -9.69 -1.78 6.91
N PHE A 46 -8.88 -0.79 7.18
CA PHE A 46 -9.26 0.59 7.37
C PHE A 46 -8.17 1.50 6.86
N GLY A 47 -8.45 2.32 5.88
CA GLY A 47 -7.50 3.22 5.26
C GLY A 47 -8.13 4.56 4.91
N SER A 48 -7.39 5.39 4.16
CA SER A 48 -7.81 6.76 3.85
C SER A 48 -9.07 6.85 3.00
N ILE A 49 -9.46 5.78 2.30
CA ILE A 49 -10.70 5.73 1.50
C ILE A 49 -11.95 5.44 2.34
N ASP A 50 -11.82 4.96 3.57
CA ASP A 50 -12.92 4.56 4.45
C ASP A 50 -13.52 5.76 5.20
N ARG A 51 -14.05 6.73 4.46
CA ARG A 51 -14.56 8.00 5.02
C ARG A 51 -16.06 8.00 5.27
N ASP A 52 -16.80 7.26 4.47
CA ASP A 52 -18.27 7.23 4.52
C ASP A 52 -18.74 5.79 4.78
N PHE A 53 -19.37 5.57 5.92
CA PHE A 53 -19.80 4.24 6.31
C PHE A 53 -20.99 4.29 7.28
N ARG A 54 -21.61 3.12 7.50
CA ARG A 54 -22.67 2.94 8.51
C ARG A 54 -22.19 1.98 9.59
N VAL A 55 -22.33 2.41 10.84
CA VAL A 55 -22.06 1.61 12.05
C VAL A 55 -23.23 1.79 13.02
N ASP A 56 -23.72 0.72 13.63
CA ASP A 56 -24.90 0.71 14.54
C ASP A 56 -26.13 1.38 13.91
N GLY A 57 -26.32 1.26 12.60
CA GLY A 57 -27.41 1.89 11.88
C GLY A 57 -27.28 3.41 11.69
N ARG A 58 -26.21 4.05 12.17
CA ARG A 58 -25.87 5.46 12.01
C ARG A 58 -24.90 5.65 10.86
N GLU A 59 -25.15 6.60 10.00
CA GLU A 59 -24.20 7.03 8.97
C GLU A 59 -23.14 7.93 9.59
N VAL A 60 -21.88 7.67 9.23
CA VAL A 60 -20.70 8.40 9.67
C VAL A 60 -20.00 8.93 8.44
N HIS A 61 -19.66 10.22 8.46
CA HIS A 61 -18.91 10.92 7.43
C HIS A 61 -17.69 11.52 8.09
N LEU A 62 -16.52 11.16 7.60
CA LEU A 62 -15.24 11.52 8.20
C LEU A 62 -14.46 12.48 7.29
N PRO A 63 -13.71 13.42 7.86
CA PRO A 63 -12.77 14.24 7.08
C PRO A 63 -11.64 13.39 6.50
N ALA A 64 -10.96 13.92 5.47
CA ALA A 64 -9.74 13.32 4.95
C ALA A 64 -8.65 13.32 6.03
N GLY A 65 -7.79 12.29 6.02
CA GLY A 65 -6.71 12.15 6.98
C GLY A 65 -7.06 11.39 8.26
N VAL A 66 -8.33 11.05 8.50
CA VAL A 66 -8.75 10.43 9.78
C VAL A 66 -8.07 9.09 10.04
N ALA A 67 -7.81 8.26 9.01
CA ALA A 67 -7.18 6.96 9.18
C ALA A 67 -5.70 7.12 9.61
N HIS A 68 -4.97 7.98 8.97
CA HIS A 68 -3.60 8.34 9.32
C HIS A 68 -3.53 9.01 10.71
N PHE A 69 -4.44 9.91 10.99
CA PHE A 69 -4.54 10.53 12.31
C PHE A 69 -4.80 9.49 13.42
N LEU A 70 -5.68 8.53 13.17
CA LEU A 70 -5.96 7.45 14.12
C LEU A 70 -4.73 6.55 14.32
N GLU A 71 -3.95 6.30 13.28
CA GLU A 71 -2.71 5.54 13.38
C GLU A 71 -1.76 6.17 14.40
N HIS A 72 -1.47 7.48 14.28
CA HIS A 72 -0.66 8.23 15.24
C HIS A 72 -1.22 8.15 16.65
N LYS A 73 -2.52 8.36 16.79
CA LYS A 73 -3.18 8.35 18.10
C LYS A 73 -3.22 7.00 18.78
N MET A 74 -3.07 5.91 18.05
CA MET A 74 -3.08 4.56 18.61
C MET A 74 -1.85 4.28 19.48
N PHE A 75 -0.74 5.01 19.30
CA PHE A 75 0.46 4.87 20.12
C PHE A 75 0.38 5.58 21.47
N GLU A 76 -0.61 6.44 21.69
CA GLU A 76 -0.86 7.05 23.00
C GLU A 76 -1.93 6.28 23.79
N ASP A 77 -1.66 5.96 25.04
CA ASP A 77 -2.64 5.43 25.97
C ASP A 77 -2.67 6.23 27.29
N GLU A 78 -3.55 5.82 28.23
CA GLU A 78 -3.68 6.50 29.51
C GLU A 78 -2.39 6.46 30.36
N ASP A 79 -1.56 5.43 30.17
CA ASP A 79 -0.32 5.19 30.89
C ASP A 79 0.92 5.79 30.17
N GLY A 80 0.75 6.40 29.01
CA GLY A 80 1.80 7.06 28.24
C GLY A 80 1.98 6.53 26.82
N ASP A 81 3.20 6.64 26.30
CA ASP A 81 3.56 6.34 24.92
C ASP A 81 3.92 4.87 24.73
N ALA A 82 3.32 4.21 23.74
CA ALA A 82 3.61 2.81 23.38
C ALA A 82 5.06 2.64 22.86
N PHE A 83 5.64 3.61 22.16
CA PHE A 83 7.06 3.56 21.75
C PHE A 83 7.99 3.42 22.96
N ALA A 84 7.70 4.14 24.05
CA ALA A 84 8.47 4.00 25.30
C ALA A 84 8.32 2.60 25.94
N LYS A 85 7.20 1.92 25.70
CA LYS A 85 7.00 0.53 26.15
C LYS A 85 7.77 -0.45 25.28
N PHE A 86 7.73 -0.29 23.95
CA PHE A 86 8.54 -1.08 23.01
C PHE A 86 10.05 -0.90 23.24
N ALA A 87 10.50 0.32 23.51
CA ALA A 87 11.92 0.56 23.84
C ALA A 87 12.41 -0.23 25.05
N LYS A 88 11.52 -0.53 26.05
CA LYS A 88 11.89 -1.35 27.20
C LYS A 88 12.05 -2.82 26.86
N THR A 89 11.34 -3.31 25.84
CA THR A 89 11.48 -4.70 25.36
C THR A 89 12.58 -4.85 24.31
N GLY A 90 13.18 -3.75 23.86
CA GLY A 90 14.17 -3.75 22.78
C GLY A 90 13.57 -3.97 21.39
N ALA A 91 12.26 -3.94 21.25
CA ALA A 91 11.59 -4.04 19.97
C ALA A 91 11.61 -2.71 19.21
N ASN A 92 11.77 -2.80 17.89
CA ASN A 92 11.62 -1.67 16.96
C ASN A 92 10.20 -1.69 16.41
N ALA A 93 9.37 -0.71 16.80
CA ALA A 93 7.99 -0.60 16.40
C ALA A 93 7.79 0.49 15.34
N ASN A 94 6.81 0.28 14.48
CA ASN A 94 6.37 1.24 13.46
C ASN A 94 4.89 1.06 13.15
N ALA A 95 4.31 1.95 12.36
CA ALA A 95 3.01 1.82 11.74
C ALA A 95 2.97 2.52 10.39
N PHE A 96 1.98 2.22 9.59
CA PHE A 96 1.69 2.95 8.37
C PHE A 96 0.21 2.86 8.00
N THR A 97 -0.28 3.91 7.36
CA THR A 97 -1.61 3.96 6.77
C THR A 97 -1.50 4.01 5.24
N SER A 98 -2.29 3.17 4.57
CA SER A 98 -2.47 3.17 3.12
C SER A 98 -3.88 3.60 2.76
N PHE A 99 -4.26 3.46 1.49
CA PHE A 99 -5.61 3.78 1.03
C PHE A 99 -6.68 2.86 1.64
N ASP A 100 -6.39 1.57 1.84
CA ASP A 100 -7.36 0.53 2.23
C ASP A 100 -7.03 -0.19 3.56
N ARG A 101 -5.91 0.14 4.20
CA ARG A 101 -5.44 -0.53 5.42
C ARG A 101 -4.59 0.38 6.30
N THR A 102 -4.56 0.02 7.58
CA THR A 102 -3.62 0.54 8.58
C THR A 102 -2.94 -0.64 9.26
N CYS A 103 -1.63 -0.58 9.40
CA CYS A 103 -0.78 -1.64 9.93
C CYS A 103 0.03 -1.12 11.11
N TYR A 104 0.06 -1.89 12.20
CA TYR A 104 0.91 -1.70 13.37
C TYR A 104 1.86 -2.86 13.47
N LEU A 105 3.15 -2.61 13.61
CA LEU A 105 4.15 -3.64 13.49
C LEU A 105 5.33 -3.45 14.44
N PHE A 106 6.04 -4.51 14.70
CA PHE A 106 7.34 -4.45 15.38
C PHE A 106 8.23 -5.60 14.96
N THR A 107 9.56 -5.39 15.09
CA THR A 107 10.57 -6.44 15.01
C THR A 107 11.24 -6.57 16.38
N ALA A 108 11.33 -7.80 16.90
CA ALA A 108 11.97 -8.10 18.17
C ALA A 108 12.88 -9.31 18.07
N THR A 109 14.02 -9.28 18.77
CA THR A 109 14.93 -10.43 18.95
C THR A 109 14.78 -11.09 20.31
N GLU A 110 14.25 -10.36 21.28
CA GLU A 110 14.01 -10.80 22.66
C GLU A 110 12.66 -10.26 23.16
N GLN A 111 12.16 -10.76 24.26
CA GLN A 111 10.94 -10.28 24.93
C GLN A 111 9.73 -10.18 23.98
N LEU A 112 9.54 -11.21 23.13
CA LEU A 112 8.45 -11.24 22.14
C LEU A 112 7.08 -11.18 22.80
N ASP A 113 6.87 -11.88 23.93
CA ASP A 113 5.58 -11.90 24.63
C ASP A 113 5.21 -10.53 25.17
N GLU A 114 6.16 -9.80 25.76
CA GLU A 114 5.98 -8.44 26.26
C GLU A 114 5.69 -7.47 25.13
N SER A 115 6.39 -7.60 23.99
CA SER A 115 6.16 -6.78 22.80
C SER A 115 4.79 -7.05 22.18
N LEU A 116 4.35 -8.31 22.14
CA LEU A 116 2.99 -8.69 21.73
C LEU A 116 1.94 -8.08 22.64
N ASP A 117 2.18 -8.09 23.97
CA ASP A 117 1.26 -7.49 24.94
C ASP A 117 1.16 -5.96 24.77
N VAL A 118 2.25 -5.28 24.39
CA VAL A 118 2.21 -3.84 24.01
C VAL A 118 1.38 -3.64 22.75
N LEU A 119 1.66 -4.38 21.65
CA LEU A 119 0.96 -4.24 20.38
C LEU A 119 -0.54 -4.50 20.52
N LEU A 120 -0.91 -5.65 21.06
CA LEU A 120 -2.32 -6.03 21.21
C LEU A 120 -3.05 -5.16 22.24
N GLY A 121 -2.31 -4.68 23.24
CA GLY A 121 -2.84 -3.80 24.28
C GLY A 121 -3.17 -2.41 23.76
N MET A 122 -2.27 -1.78 22.98
CA MET A 122 -2.49 -0.44 22.43
C MET A 122 -3.64 -0.42 21.43
N VAL A 123 -3.68 -1.38 20.51
CA VAL A 123 -4.74 -1.47 19.49
C VAL A 123 -6.10 -1.86 20.12
N GLY A 124 -6.09 -2.69 21.18
CA GLY A 124 -7.31 -3.17 21.83
C GLY A 124 -7.92 -2.20 22.84
N ARG A 125 -7.23 -1.14 23.26
CA ARG A 125 -7.67 -0.18 24.29
C ARG A 125 -7.39 1.25 23.88
N PRO A 126 -8.04 1.76 22.82
CA PRO A 126 -7.82 3.12 22.34
C PRO A 126 -8.17 4.16 23.41
N TYR A 127 -7.36 5.22 23.49
CA TYR A 127 -7.54 6.33 24.43
C TYR A 127 -7.35 7.68 23.72
N PHE A 128 -8.45 8.42 23.56
CA PHE A 128 -8.46 9.70 22.85
C PHE A 128 -9.09 10.79 23.72
N THR A 129 -8.44 11.96 23.80
CA THR A 129 -8.95 13.15 24.49
C THR A 129 -8.82 14.36 23.57
N GLU A 130 -9.63 15.39 23.79
CA GLU A 130 -9.51 16.64 23.04
C GLU A 130 -8.10 17.24 23.11
N GLN A 131 -7.44 17.16 24.29
CA GLN A 131 -6.10 17.69 24.49
C GLN A 131 -5.05 16.96 23.67
N THR A 132 -5.12 15.61 23.60
CA THR A 132 -4.15 14.81 22.85
C THR A 132 -4.37 14.93 21.36
N ILE A 133 -5.61 15.11 20.90
CA ILE A 133 -5.95 15.38 19.50
C ILE A 133 -5.39 16.75 19.07
N ALA A 134 -5.60 17.81 19.86
CA ALA A 134 -5.10 19.14 19.52
C ALA A 134 -3.56 19.19 19.39
N LYS A 135 -2.84 18.40 20.20
CA LYS A 135 -1.39 18.24 20.08
C LYS A 135 -1.02 17.56 18.75
N GLU A 136 -1.71 16.47 18.40
CA GLU A 136 -1.42 15.68 17.20
C GLU A 136 -1.73 16.44 15.91
N GLN A 137 -2.79 17.26 15.89
CA GLN A 137 -3.09 18.13 14.75
C GLN A 137 -1.90 19.03 14.38
N GLY A 138 -1.14 19.50 15.38
CA GLY A 138 0.08 20.29 15.15
C GLY A 138 1.21 19.45 14.53
N ILE A 139 1.40 18.21 14.97
CA ILE A 139 2.45 17.30 14.48
C ILE A 139 2.15 16.87 13.04
N ILE A 140 0.97 16.33 12.79
CA ILE A 140 0.53 15.89 11.46
C ILE A 140 0.45 17.06 10.49
N GLY A 141 0.10 18.27 10.98
CA GLY A 141 0.11 19.49 10.15
C GLY A 141 1.50 19.87 9.63
N GLN A 142 2.59 19.50 10.31
CA GLN A 142 3.96 19.67 9.78
C GLN A 142 4.30 18.52 8.78
N GLU A 143 3.86 17.31 9.04
CA GLU A 143 4.05 16.19 8.15
C GLU A 143 3.31 16.38 6.81
N ILE A 144 2.09 16.91 6.82
CA ILE A 144 1.35 17.27 5.60
C ILE A 144 2.17 18.24 4.73
N LYS A 145 2.81 19.24 5.33
CA LYS A 145 3.66 20.17 4.58
C LYS A 145 4.86 19.48 3.96
N MET A 146 5.46 18.51 4.66
CA MET A 146 6.56 17.71 4.12
C MET A 146 6.09 16.87 2.91
N TYR A 147 4.88 16.29 2.94
CA TYR A 147 4.28 15.60 1.78
C TYR A 147 3.95 16.57 0.63
N ASP A 148 3.50 17.78 0.92
CA ASP A 148 3.27 18.81 -0.08
C ASP A 148 4.55 19.20 -0.84
N ASP A 149 5.72 19.09 -0.20
CA ASP A 149 7.03 19.33 -0.81
C ASP A 149 7.60 18.12 -1.55
N SER A 150 6.97 16.94 -1.47
CA SER A 150 7.38 15.72 -2.17
C SER A 150 6.83 15.67 -3.60
N ALA A 151 7.68 15.77 -4.60
CA ALA A 151 7.28 15.71 -6.00
C ALA A 151 6.61 14.38 -6.37
N ASP A 152 7.16 13.24 -5.94
CA ASP A 152 6.61 11.91 -6.21
C ASP A 152 5.21 11.77 -5.62
N TRP A 153 5.01 12.22 -4.39
CA TRP A 153 3.71 12.18 -3.74
C TRP A 153 2.69 13.09 -4.43
N ARG A 154 3.08 14.30 -4.79
CA ARG A 154 2.23 15.26 -5.52
C ARG A 154 1.89 14.75 -6.93
N LEU A 155 2.78 13.99 -7.56
CA LEU A 155 2.55 13.40 -8.86
C LEU A 155 1.43 12.34 -8.81
N ILE A 156 1.49 11.40 -7.85
CA ILE A 156 0.51 10.34 -7.67
C ILE A 156 -0.85 10.91 -7.25
N THR A 157 -0.87 11.81 -6.25
CA THR A 157 -2.13 12.42 -5.79
C THR A 157 -2.77 13.27 -6.89
N GLY A 158 -1.96 14.04 -7.65
CA GLY A 158 -2.43 14.82 -8.79
C GLY A 158 -3.00 13.95 -9.93
N LEU A 159 -2.41 12.78 -10.19
CA LEU A 159 -2.98 11.81 -11.13
C LEU A 159 -4.32 11.27 -10.64
N CYS A 160 -4.43 10.89 -9.37
CA CYS A 160 -5.70 10.44 -8.78
C CYS A 160 -6.78 11.51 -8.87
N GLU A 161 -6.45 12.80 -8.66
CA GLU A 161 -7.38 13.90 -8.86
C GLU A 161 -7.84 14.07 -10.31
N CYS A 162 -6.98 13.77 -11.28
CA CYS A 162 -7.33 13.81 -12.71
C CYS A 162 -8.19 12.61 -13.11
N LEU A 163 -7.92 11.43 -12.57
CA LEU A 163 -8.60 10.19 -12.93
C LEU A 163 -10.00 10.07 -12.31
N TYR A 164 -10.19 10.53 -11.06
CA TYR A 164 -11.40 10.27 -10.27
C TYR A 164 -12.19 11.54 -9.96
N HIS A 165 -13.51 11.47 -10.06
CA HIS A 165 -14.42 12.59 -9.76
C HIS A 165 -14.76 12.67 -8.27
N SER A 166 -15.10 11.53 -7.66
CA SER A 166 -15.65 11.46 -6.30
C SER A 166 -15.01 10.41 -5.42
N HIS A 167 -14.27 9.45 -5.98
CA HIS A 167 -13.64 8.40 -5.19
C HIS A 167 -12.64 8.99 -4.19
N PRO A 168 -12.64 8.57 -2.90
CA PRO A 168 -11.75 9.13 -1.86
C PRO A 168 -10.25 9.02 -2.15
N ILE A 169 -9.82 8.13 -3.05
CA ILE A 169 -8.42 7.97 -3.47
C ILE A 169 -7.79 9.26 -4.02
N ARG A 170 -8.63 10.20 -4.47
CA ARG A 170 -8.20 11.52 -4.94
C ARG A 170 -7.76 12.47 -3.82
N SER A 171 -7.97 12.08 -2.58
CA SER A 171 -7.54 12.85 -1.40
C SER A 171 -6.26 12.25 -0.85
N ASP A 172 -5.39 13.10 -0.35
CA ASP A 172 -4.17 12.68 0.33
C ASP A 172 -4.48 11.77 1.53
N ILE A 173 -3.64 10.76 1.79
CA ILE A 173 -3.79 9.84 2.91
C ILE A 173 -3.73 10.58 4.24
N ALA A 174 -2.83 11.56 4.36
CA ALA A 174 -2.70 12.40 5.55
C ALA A 174 -3.80 13.48 5.65
N GLY A 175 -4.58 13.69 4.58
CA GLY A 175 -5.57 14.77 4.50
C GLY A 175 -4.95 16.13 4.25
N THR A 176 -5.61 17.17 4.75
CA THR A 176 -5.12 18.55 4.74
C THR A 176 -5.14 19.12 6.16
N VAL A 177 -4.41 20.22 6.40
CA VAL A 177 -4.42 20.90 7.71
C VAL A 177 -5.85 21.27 8.12
N GLU A 178 -6.69 21.68 7.16
CA GLU A 178 -8.09 22.04 7.40
C GLU A 178 -8.94 20.81 7.73
N SER A 179 -8.76 19.70 7.01
CA SER A 179 -9.55 18.49 7.24
C SER A 179 -9.21 17.82 8.57
N ILE A 180 -7.93 17.74 8.94
CA ILE A 180 -7.53 17.15 10.23
C ILE A 180 -7.96 18.00 11.44
N ALA A 181 -8.16 19.32 11.25
CA ALA A 181 -8.67 20.19 12.30
C ALA A 181 -10.12 19.88 12.72
N GLU A 182 -10.88 19.17 11.88
CA GLU A 182 -12.26 18.74 12.15
C GLU A 182 -12.33 17.44 12.96
N ILE A 183 -11.20 16.72 13.13
CA ILE A 183 -11.16 15.40 13.79
C ILE A 183 -11.43 15.55 15.29
N THR A 184 -12.35 14.74 15.80
CA THR A 184 -12.75 14.69 17.21
C THR A 184 -12.52 13.31 17.83
N PRO A 185 -12.44 13.20 19.18
CA PRO A 185 -12.35 11.91 19.85
C PRO A 185 -13.49 10.94 19.46
N GLU A 186 -14.70 11.45 19.30
CA GLU A 186 -15.87 10.64 18.92
C GLU A 186 -15.68 9.99 17.55
N MET A 187 -15.18 10.74 16.56
CA MET A 187 -14.87 10.19 15.23
C MET A 187 -13.86 9.06 15.28
N LEU A 188 -12.80 9.21 16.07
CA LEU A 188 -11.78 8.16 16.25
C LEU A 188 -12.34 6.91 16.94
N TYR A 189 -13.19 7.08 17.97
CA TYR A 189 -13.87 5.95 18.59
C TYR A 189 -14.85 5.27 17.64
N ASP A 190 -15.56 5.99 16.77
CA ASP A 190 -16.42 5.43 15.74
C ASP A 190 -15.60 4.58 14.74
N CYS A 191 -14.42 5.06 14.33
CA CYS A 191 -13.50 4.28 13.49
C CYS A 191 -13.05 2.99 14.19
N CYS A 192 -12.63 3.08 15.46
CA CYS A 192 -12.22 1.91 16.23
C CYS A 192 -13.35 0.88 16.33
N LYS A 193 -14.57 1.33 16.63
CA LYS A 193 -15.74 0.46 16.71
C LYS A 193 -16.05 -0.22 15.38
N ALA A 194 -15.96 0.53 14.27
CA ALA A 194 -16.29 0.04 12.94
C ALA A 194 -15.22 -0.91 12.39
N PHE A 195 -13.96 -0.53 12.48
CA PHE A 195 -12.90 -1.16 11.69
C PHE A 195 -11.87 -1.95 12.50
N TYR A 196 -11.75 -1.71 13.82
CA TYR A 196 -10.80 -2.44 14.69
C TYR A 196 -11.46 -3.62 15.39
N ALA A 197 -12.55 -4.12 14.83
CA ALA A 197 -13.14 -5.38 15.25
C ALA A 197 -12.28 -6.55 14.76
N PRO A 198 -12.06 -7.60 15.59
CA PRO A 198 -11.16 -8.72 15.24
C PRO A 198 -11.47 -9.37 13.89
N ASN A 199 -12.74 -9.45 13.49
CA ASN A 199 -13.14 -10.02 12.19
C ASN A 199 -12.77 -9.15 10.97
N ASN A 200 -12.33 -7.91 11.18
CA ASN A 200 -11.80 -7.01 10.16
C ASN A 200 -10.27 -6.92 10.19
N MET A 201 -9.61 -7.71 11.04
CA MET A 201 -8.19 -7.60 11.32
C MET A 201 -7.44 -8.90 11.06
N VAL A 202 -6.14 -8.76 10.82
CA VAL A 202 -5.18 -9.84 10.59
C VAL A 202 -3.99 -9.64 11.52
N LEU A 203 -3.55 -10.71 12.17
CA LEU A 203 -2.30 -10.78 12.94
C LEU A 203 -1.36 -11.75 12.24
N ALA A 204 -0.28 -11.27 11.67
CA ALA A 204 0.74 -12.09 11.03
C ALA A 204 2.07 -11.99 11.77
N ALA A 205 2.76 -13.12 11.91
CA ALA A 205 4.08 -13.20 12.55
C ALA A 205 5.00 -14.14 11.78
N ALA A 206 6.23 -13.72 11.52
CA ALA A 206 7.26 -14.57 10.91
C ALA A 206 8.56 -14.49 11.71
N GLY A 207 9.28 -15.61 11.83
CA GLY A 207 10.57 -15.66 12.49
C GLY A 207 10.67 -16.70 13.60
N SER A 208 11.37 -16.35 14.67
CA SER A 208 11.60 -17.22 15.83
C SER A 208 10.39 -17.24 16.77
N THR A 209 9.28 -17.77 16.26
CA THR A 209 7.98 -17.83 16.97
C THR A 209 7.20 -19.07 16.58
N SER A 210 6.04 -19.28 17.23
CA SER A 210 5.12 -20.37 16.93
C SER A 210 3.67 -19.92 17.03
N MET A 211 2.74 -20.64 16.38
CA MET A 211 1.30 -20.41 16.49
C MET A 211 0.84 -20.46 17.96
N GLU A 212 1.39 -21.39 18.76
CA GLU A 212 1.04 -21.51 20.19
C GLU A 212 1.37 -20.23 20.96
N GLN A 213 2.54 -19.64 20.74
CA GLN A 213 2.99 -18.40 21.39
C GLN A 213 2.08 -17.21 21.01
N ILE A 214 1.78 -17.05 19.73
CA ILE A 214 0.90 -15.98 19.24
C ILE A 214 -0.53 -16.14 19.80
N LEU A 215 -1.06 -17.37 19.81
CA LEU A 215 -2.39 -17.64 20.39
C LEU A 215 -2.44 -17.41 21.90
N ALA A 216 -1.36 -17.68 22.62
CA ALA A 216 -1.28 -17.37 24.06
C ALA A 216 -1.37 -15.85 24.30
N ALA A 217 -0.71 -15.03 23.48
CA ALA A 217 -0.86 -13.57 23.53
C ALA A 217 -2.30 -13.14 23.19
N CYS A 218 -2.90 -13.69 22.13
CA CYS A 218 -4.30 -13.43 21.78
C CYS A 218 -5.25 -13.77 22.94
N ALA A 219 -5.00 -14.85 23.67
CA ALA A 219 -5.80 -15.26 24.83
C ALA A 219 -5.70 -14.24 25.98
N ARG A 220 -4.51 -13.73 26.28
CA ARG A 220 -4.31 -12.69 27.31
C ARG A 220 -5.11 -11.40 27.02
N HIS A 221 -5.32 -11.09 25.73
CA HIS A 221 -6.05 -9.90 25.27
C HIS A 221 -7.53 -10.18 24.92
N GLY A 222 -8.08 -11.34 25.28
CA GLY A 222 -9.50 -11.69 25.07
C GLY A 222 -9.89 -11.86 23.61
N LEU A 223 -8.92 -12.08 22.70
CA LEU A 223 -9.16 -12.27 21.28
C LEU A 223 -9.61 -13.70 20.93
N MET A 224 -9.60 -14.61 21.89
CA MET A 224 -10.12 -15.98 21.74
C MET A 224 -11.62 -16.09 21.97
N GLU A 225 -12.27 -15.05 22.47
CA GLU A 225 -13.70 -15.05 22.78
C GLU A 225 -14.52 -14.69 21.55
N ALA A 226 -15.63 -15.42 21.34
CA ALA A 226 -16.58 -15.09 20.29
C ALA A 226 -17.20 -13.71 20.56
N ARG A 227 -17.22 -12.87 19.55
CA ARG A 227 -17.82 -11.53 19.59
C ARG A 227 -18.89 -11.39 18.51
N PRO A 228 -19.92 -10.56 18.71
CA PRO A 228 -20.83 -10.20 17.63
C PRO A 228 -20.04 -9.58 16.48
N VAL A 229 -20.28 -10.09 15.27
CA VAL A 229 -19.67 -9.54 14.07
C VAL A 229 -20.58 -8.42 13.56
N GLU A 230 -20.14 -7.19 13.76
CA GLU A 230 -20.77 -6.05 13.09
C GLU A 230 -20.13 -5.87 11.71
N ARG A 231 -20.95 -5.93 10.68
CA ARG A 231 -20.47 -5.65 9.32
C ARG A 231 -20.58 -4.16 9.08
N VAL A 232 -19.44 -3.51 8.91
CA VAL A 232 -19.39 -2.14 8.43
C VAL A 232 -19.92 -2.11 7.01
N GLN A 233 -20.86 -1.23 6.77
CA GLN A 233 -21.34 -0.94 5.42
C GLN A 233 -20.65 0.33 4.93
N ARG A 234 -19.67 0.19 4.03
CA ARG A 234 -19.08 1.32 3.32
C ARG A 234 -20.13 1.96 2.41
N LEU A 235 -20.17 3.28 2.38
CA LEU A 235 -21.10 4.06 1.57
C LEU A 235 -20.30 4.67 0.41
N TRP A 236 -20.38 4.02 -0.76
CA TRP A 236 -19.67 4.49 -1.94
C TRP A 236 -20.55 5.41 -2.77
N THR A 237 -19.97 6.53 -3.21
CA THR A 237 -20.52 7.33 -4.30
C THR A 237 -20.18 6.65 -5.61
N GLU A 238 -21.13 6.61 -6.56
CA GLU A 238 -20.89 6.08 -7.90
C GLU A 238 -19.78 6.89 -8.59
N GLU A 239 -18.74 6.22 -9.03
CA GLU A 239 -17.59 6.80 -9.70
C GLU A 239 -17.70 6.53 -11.21
N PRO A 240 -17.88 7.58 -12.07
CA PRO A 240 -18.00 7.39 -13.51
C PRO A 240 -16.63 7.00 -14.12
N MET A 241 -16.66 6.26 -15.22
CA MET A 241 -15.45 5.88 -15.97
C MET A 241 -14.83 7.02 -16.79
N THR A 242 -15.45 8.20 -16.79
CA THR A 242 -14.86 9.40 -17.39
C THR A 242 -13.76 9.98 -16.51
N LEU A 243 -12.87 10.77 -17.08
CA LEU A 243 -11.84 11.50 -16.35
C LEU A 243 -12.39 12.77 -15.71
N ALA A 244 -11.92 13.12 -14.52
CA ALA A 244 -12.18 14.41 -13.90
C ALA A 244 -11.42 15.53 -14.61
N ALA A 245 -10.18 15.26 -15.06
CA ALA A 245 -9.39 16.12 -15.92
C ALA A 245 -8.47 15.28 -16.80
N ALA A 246 -8.22 15.72 -18.03
CA ALA A 246 -7.29 15.01 -18.91
C ALA A 246 -5.82 15.34 -18.61
N GLU A 247 -5.57 16.53 -18.04
CA GLU A 247 -4.22 17.01 -17.77
C GLU A 247 -4.22 17.98 -16.59
N LYS A 248 -3.14 17.94 -15.80
CA LYS A 248 -2.85 18.89 -14.73
C LYS A 248 -1.35 19.21 -14.74
N THR A 249 -0.99 20.47 -14.53
CA THR A 249 0.39 20.91 -14.37
C THR A 249 0.52 21.75 -13.11
N ILE A 250 1.56 21.50 -12.33
CA ILE A 250 1.98 22.33 -11.19
C ILE A 250 3.46 22.65 -11.30
N THR A 251 3.94 23.61 -10.51
CA THR A 251 5.36 23.94 -10.38
C THR A 251 5.84 23.60 -8.98
N MET A 252 7.07 23.07 -8.88
CA MET A 252 7.71 22.71 -7.61
C MET A 252 9.22 22.93 -7.70
N PRO A 253 9.96 22.97 -6.58
CA PRO A 253 11.42 23.06 -6.55
C PRO A 253 12.07 21.73 -6.94
N VAL A 254 11.91 21.32 -8.20
CA VAL A 254 12.51 20.11 -8.78
C VAL A 254 13.57 20.49 -9.79
N SER A 255 14.63 19.67 -9.92
CA SER A 255 15.72 19.92 -10.87
C SER A 255 15.35 19.57 -12.31
N LYS A 256 14.42 18.64 -12.50
CA LYS A 256 13.91 18.18 -13.79
C LYS A 256 12.40 18.06 -13.75
N PRO A 257 11.73 18.21 -14.92
CA PRO A 257 10.30 17.94 -15.00
C PRO A 257 9.98 16.50 -14.60
N CYS A 258 9.00 16.32 -13.67
CA CYS A 258 8.42 15.03 -13.37
C CYS A 258 7.12 14.88 -14.15
N PHE A 259 6.81 13.65 -14.54
CA PHE A 259 5.59 13.35 -15.27
C PHE A 259 4.94 12.06 -14.74
N GLY A 260 3.62 12.04 -14.79
CA GLY A 260 2.82 10.88 -14.55
C GLY A 260 1.76 10.70 -15.62
N ILE A 261 1.59 9.47 -16.08
CA ILE A 261 0.60 9.08 -17.09
C ILE A 261 -0.28 8.01 -16.45
N GLY A 262 -1.55 8.34 -16.19
CA GLY A 262 -2.48 7.46 -15.51
C GLY A 262 -3.60 6.97 -16.44
N PHE A 263 -3.93 5.69 -16.38
CA PHE A 263 -5.05 5.08 -17.08
C PHE A 263 -6.10 4.62 -16.07
N LYS A 264 -7.31 5.15 -16.16
CA LYS A 264 -8.43 4.71 -15.33
C LYS A 264 -8.97 3.38 -15.82
N GLU A 265 -9.00 2.38 -14.96
CA GLU A 265 -9.45 1.04 -15.28
C GLU A 265 -10.74 0.68 -14.53
N GLN A 266 -11.43 -0.37 -15.00
CA GLN A 266 -12.56 -0.92 -14.27
C GLN A 266 -12.07 -1.45 -12.91
N PRO A 267 -12.77 -1.15 -11.81
CA PRO A 267 -12.41 -1.70 -10.51
C PRO A 267 -12.36 -3.22 -10.56
N LEU A 268 -11.29 -3.79 -10.05
CA LEU A 268 -11.17 -5.24 -9.88
C LEU A 268 -11.96 -5.66 -8.65
N GLN A 269 -12.52 -6.88 -8.69
CA GLN A 269 -13.08 -7.47 -7.48
C GLN A 269 -11.95 -7.73 -6.48
N HIS A 270 -12.27 -7.66 -5.20
CA HIS A 270 -11.27 -7.80 -4.12
C HIS A 270 -10.52 -9.14 -4.16
N ASP A 271 -11.14 -10.19 -4.69
CA ASP A 271 -10.57 -11.53 -4.82
C ASP A 271 -10.05 -11.86 -6.24
N ASP A 272 -10.01 -10.89 -7.16
CA ASP A 272 -9.50 -11.09 -8.53
C ASP A 272 -7.97 -11.01 -8.61
N LEU A 273 -7.35 -11.96 -7.89
CA LEU A 273 -5.91 -12.19 -7.88
C LEU A 273 -5.31 -12.39 -9.27
N ARG A 274 -6.08 -13.03 -10.17
CA ARG A 274 -5.58 -13.32 -11.52
C ARG A 274 -5.34 -12.04 -12.32
N SER A 275 -6.29 -11.14 -12.33
CA SER A 275 -6.16 -9.86 -13.04
C SER A 275 -5.08 -8.98 -12.41
N GLU A 276 -4.96 -8.99 -11.09
CA GLU A 276 -3.93 -8.25 -10.37
C GLU A 276 -2.53 -8.65 -10.82
N ILE A 277 -2.17 -9.93 -10.70
CA ILE A 277 -0.86 -10.43 -11.12
C ILE A 277 -0.64 -10.23 -12.62
N LEU A 278 -1.70 -10.40 -13.42
CA LEU A 278 -1.61 -10.25 -14.86
C LEU A 278 -1.30 -8.81 -15.28
N TYR A 279 -1.88 -7.81 -14.61
CA TYR A 279 -1.59 -6.40 -14.88
C TYR A 279 -0.14 -6.07 -14.53
N ASP A 280 0.37 -6.53 -13.39
CA ASP A 280 1.78 -6.39 -13.03
C ASP A 280 2.72 -6.98 -14.09
N LEU A 281 2.40 -8.18 -14.61
CA LEU A 281 3.20 -8.81 -15.67
C LEU A 281 3.15 -8.02 -16.99
N ILE A 282 2.00 -7.46 -17.33
CA ILE A 282 1.85 -6.59 -18.51
C ILE A 282 2.72 -5.34 -18.34
N LEU A 283 2.69 -4.71 -17.17
CA LEU A 283 3.52 -3.52 -16.89
C LEU A 283 5.01 -3.85 -16.96
N CYS A 284 5.43 -5.00 -16.43
CA CYS A 284 6.80 -5.46 -16.56
C CYS A 284 7.21 -5.64 -18.04
N CYS A 285 6.31 -6.15 -18.89
CA CYS A 285 6.57 -6.25 -20.33
C CYS A 285 6.66 -4.89 -21.04
N ILE A 286 5.93 -3.87 -20.57
CA ILE A 286 5.90 -2.54 -21.19
C ILE A 286 7.08 -1.68 -20.70
N SER A 287 7.27 -1.56 -19.37
CA SER A 287 8.15 -0.59 -18.72
C SER A 287 9.18 -1.20 -17.78
N GLY A 288 9.20 -2.52 -17.60
CA GLY A 288 10.22 -3.18 -16.78
C GLY A 288 11.62 -3.12 -17.40
N GLY A 289 12.66 -3.26 -16.60
CA GLY A 289 14.06 -3.09 -17.01
C GLY A 289 14.53 -3.95 -18.19
N MET A 290 13.79 -5.02 -18.49
CA MET A 290 14.07 -5.90 -19.65
C MET A 290 13.28 -5.51 -20.91
N SER A 291 12.30 -4.59 -20.81
CA SER A 291 11.47 -4.15 -21.93
C SER A 291 12.25 -3.33 -22.95
N GLY A 292 11.81 -3.37 -24.21
CA GLY A 292 12.40 -2.57 -25.27
C GLY A 292 12.21 -1.07 -25.04
N LEU A 293 11.07 -0.65 -24.51
CA LEU A 293 10.79 0.74 -24.17
C LEU A 293 11.74 1.27 -23.09
N TYR A 294 11.87 0.55 -21.95
CA TYR A 294 12.74 0.99 -20.87
C TYR A 294 14.19 1.15 -21.33
N ARG A 295 14.72 0.16 -22.07
CA ARG A 295 16.08 0.23 -22.62
C ARG A 295 16.28 1.43 -23.52
N LYS A 296 15.32 1.69 -24.41
CA LYS A 296 15.39 2.86 -25.30
C LYS A 296 15.41 4.17 -24.51
N LEU A 297 14.50 4.32 -23.54
CA LEU A 297 14.43 5.53 -22.73
C LEU A 297 15.71 5.75 -21.92
N TYR A 298 16.27 4.67 -21.36
CA TYR A 298 17.50 4.71 -20.58
C TYR A 298 18.73 5.00 -21.45
N ASP A 299 18.91 4.27 -22.56
CA ASP A 299 20.09 4.40 -23.44
C ASP A 299 20.15 5.76 -24.15
N GLU A 300 18.98 6.33 -24.50
CA GLU A 300 18.87 7.64 -25.13
C GLU A 300 18.81 8.80 -24.10
N GLY A 301 18.81 8.50 -22.79
CA GLY A 301 18.73 9.50 -21.71
C GLY A 301 17.41 10.27 -21.70
N LEU A 302 16.31 9.68 -22.20
CA LEU A 302 15.00 10.31 -22.31
C LEU A 302 14.20 10.30 -21.00
N ALA A 303 14.50 9.36 -20.10
CA ALA A 303 13.90 9.28 -18.76
C ALA A 303 14.95 8.82 -17.73
N ASN A 304 14.71 9.17 -16.47
CA ASN A 304 15.54 8.68 -15.36
C ASN A 304 15.36 7.16 -15.14
N PRO A 305 16.28 6.48 -14.41
CA PRO A 305 16.15 5.06 -14.09
C PRO A 305 14.91 4.70 -13.27
N GLY A 306 14.28 5.67 -12.62
CA GLY A 306 13.04 5.50 -11.87
C GLY A 306 11.78 5.40 -12.72
N PHE A 307 11.88 5.55 -14.06
CA PHE A 307 10.72 5.35 -14.93
C PHE A 307 10.17 3.94 -14.78
N GLY A 308 8.89 3.84 -14.47
CA GLY A 308 8.23 2.55 -14.29
C GLY A 308 6.71 2.66 -14.28
N GLY A 309 6.06 1.48 -14.26
CA GLY A 309 4.61 1.36 -14.16
C GLY A 309 4.20 0.65 -12.89
N GLU A 310 3.08 1.06 -12.31
CA GLU A 310 2.45 0.43 -11.14
C GLU A 310 0.94 0.30 -11.30
N VAL A 311 0.35 -0.68 -10.64
CA VAL A 311 -1.10 -0.83 -10.54
C VAL A 311 -1.55 -0.34 -9.17
N LEU A 312 -2.34 0.72 -9.14
CA LEU A 312 -2.97 1.20 -7.93
C LEU A 312 -4.40 0.64 -7.87
N ARG A 313 -4.65 -0.24 -6.90
CA ARG A 313 -5.92 -0.92 -6.72
C ARG A 313 -6.39 -0.84 -5.28
N VAL A 314 -7.60 -0.35 -5.11
CA VAL A 314 -8.35 -0.37 -3.84
C VAL A 314 -9.83 -0.59 -4.13
N ASP A 315 -10.65 -0.80 -3.11
CA ASP A 315 -12.09 -0.97 -3.27
C ASP A 315 -12.71 0.17 -4.09
N GLY A 316 -13.38 -0.18 -5.18
CA GLY A 316 -14.03 0.78 -6.08
C GLY A 316 -13.11 1.51 -7.05
N CYS A 317 -11.81 1.23 -7.03
CA CYS A 317 -10.80 1.92 -7.84
C CYS A 317 -9.79 0.94 -8.44
N CYS A 318 -9.43 1.17 -9.69
CA CYS A 318 -8.25 0.58 -10.32
C CYS A 318 -7.69 1.58 -11.32
N CYS A 319 -6.39 1.86 -11.24
CA CYS A 319 -5.69 2.62 -12.28
C CYS A 319 -4.27 2.08 -12.47
N ILE A 320 -3.76 2.32 -13.65
CA ILE A 320 -2.39 1.99 -14.03
C ILE A 320 -1.64 3.30 -14.20
N LEU A 321 -0.55 3.46 -13.50
CA LEU A 321 0.26 4.68 -13.47
C LEU A 321 1.63 4.39 -14.06
N PHE A 322 2.16 5.31 -14.86
CA PHE A 322 3.56 5.34 -15.28
C PHE A 322 4.14 6.68 -14.84
N THR A 323 5.23 6.65 -14.11
CA THR A 323 5.85 7.86 -13.54
C THR A 323 7.33 7.90 -13.86
N GLY A 324 7.91 9.10 -13.85
CA GLY A 324 9.35 9.32 -14.07
C GLY A 324 9.71 10.79 -14.20
N GLU A 325 11.00 11.04 -14.42
CA GLU A 325 11.56 12.36 -14.68
C GLU A 325 12.15 12.40 -16.11
N SER A 326 11.97 13.51 -16.81
CA SER A 326 12.45 13.68 -18.17
C SER A 326 12.54 15.14 -18.55
N ASP A 327 13.58 15.51 -19.29
CA ASP A 327 13.65 16.83 -19.97
C ASP A 327 12.67 16.93 -21.15
N VAL A 328 12.12 15.80 -21.61
CA VAL A 328 11.22 15.70 -22.76
C VAL A 328 10.02 14.79 -22.48
N PRO A 329 9.21 15.09 -21.44
CA PRO A 329 8.15 14.18 -20.96
C PRO A 329 7.11 13.83 -22.02
N ASP A 330 6.78 14.75 -22.94
CA ASP A 330 5.87 14.47 -24.06
C ASP A 330 6.43 13.44 -25.04
N THR A 331 7.74 13.40 -25.24
CA THR A 331 8.40 12.37 -26.05
C THR A 331 8.29 11.01 -25.39
N VAL A 332 8.49 10.94 -24.06
CA VAL A 332 8.34 9.69 -23.29
C VAL A 332 6.90 9.19 -23.37
N LYS A 333 5.92 10.09 -23.19
CA LYS A 333 4.49 9.77 -23.34
C LYS A 333 4.18 9.18 -24.73
N GLN A 334 4.68 9.80 -25.79
CA GLN A 334 4.47 9.30 -27.14
C GLN A 334 5.06 7.89 -27.34
N LEU A 335 6.29 7.67 -26.89
CA LEU A 335 6.95 6.36 -26.97
C LEU A 335 6.21 5.27 -26.16
N LEU A 336 5.70 5.61 -24.97
CA LEU A 336 4.85 4.71 -24.18
C LEU A 336 3.58 4.34 -24.95
N LEU A 337 2.88 5.30 -25.52
CA LEU A 337 1.65 5.03 -26.29
C LEU A 337 1.93 4.22 -27.55
N GLU A 338 3.03 4.49 -28.25
CA GLU A 338 3.47 3.69 -29.39
C GLU A 338 3.73 2.24 -28.99
N GLU A 339 4.42 2.01 -27.87
CA GLU A 339 4.68 0.66 -27.36
C GLU A 339 3.39 -0.05 -26.95
N ILE A 340 2.48 0.62 -26.25
CA ILE A 340 1.16 0.04 -25.88
C ILE A 340 0.38 -0.36 -27.14
N ARG A 341 0.36 0.48 -28.18
CA ARG A 341 -0.30 0.17 -29.46
C ARG A 341 0.36 -0.99 -30.17
N ARG A 342 1.70 -1.03 -30.18
CA ARG A 342 2.48 -2.12 -30.79
C ARG A 342 2.16 -3.47 -30.14
N ILE A 343 2.29 -3.58 -28.81
CA ILE A 343 2.04 -4.84 -28.12
C ILE A 343 0.56 -5.25 -28.15
N ARG A 344 -0.36 -4.29 -28.23
CA ARG A 344 -1.79 -4.59 -28.42
C ARG A 344 -2.05 -5.21 -29.81
N ALA A 345 -1.32 -4.80 -30.83
CA ALA A 345 -1.46 -5.33 -32.20
C ALA A 345 -0.70 -6.64 -32.42
N GLU A 346 0.49 -6.77 -31.85
CA GLU A 346 1.43 -7.88 -32.13
C GLU A 346 1.42 -8.96 -31.02
N GLY A 347 0.88 -8.63 -29.84
CA GLY A 347 0.99 -9.39 -28.60
C GLY A 347 2.26 -9.04 -27.82
N VAL A 348 2.30 -9.44 -26.54
CA VAL A 348 3.50 -9.31 -25.71
C VAL A 348 4.60 -10.24 -26.21
N ASP A 349 5.86 -9.78 -26.10
CA ASP A 349 6.99 -10.64 -26.38
C ASP A 349 7.03 -11.83 -25.39
N ARG A 350 7.03 -13.05 -25.94
CA ARG A 350 6.92 -14.30 -25.17
C ARG A 350 8.14 -14.56 -24.29
N GLU A 351 9.33 -14.12 -24.74
CA GLU A 351 10.56 -14.24 -23.99
C GLU A 351 10.55 -13.24 -22.82
N ILE A 352 10.22 -11.96 -23.08
CA ILE A 352 10.10 -10.92 -22.05
C ILE A 352 9.02 -11.31 -21.02
N PHE A 353 7.85 -11.78 -21.46
CA PHE A 353 6.81 -12.25 -20.54
C PHE A 353 7.30 -13.37 -19.62
N THR A 354 8.08 -14.31 -20.16
CA THR A 354 8.66 -15.41 -19.36
C THR A 354 9.67 -14.87 -18.35
N LEU A 355 10.50 -13.89 -18.74
CA LEU A 355 11.46 -13.24 -17.84
C LEU A 355 10.75 -12.47 -16.73
N CYS A 356 9.70 -11.70 -17.04
CA CYS A 356 8.89 -11.00 -16.04
C CYS A 356 8.23 -11.97 -15.04
N LYS A 357 7.72 -13.10 -15.51
CA LYS A 357 7.21 -14.17 -14.60
C LYS A 357 8.30 -14.69 -13.68
N ASN A 358 9.50 -14.93 -14.21
CA ASN A 358 10.60 -15.45 -13.40
C ASN A 358 11.07 -14.41 -12.37
N GLU A 359 11.13 -13.14 -12.74
CA GLU A 359 11.45 -12.03 -11.84
C GLU A 359 10.43 -11.95 -10.69
N LYS A 360 9.12 -11.87 -11.02
CA LYS A 360 8.04 -11.84 -10.02
C LYS A 360 8.06 -13.07 -9.10
N TYR A 361 8.33 -14.25 -9.67
CA TYR A 361 8.49 -15.47 -8.89
C TYR A 361 9.71 -15.40 -7.96
N GLY A 362 10.86 -14.91 -8.47
CA GLY A 362 12.06 -14.70 -7.67
C GLY A 362 11.78 -13.78 -6.48
N GLN A 363 11.10 -12.66 -6.70
CA GLN A 363 10.71 -11.72 -5.66
C GLN A 363 9.79 -12.36 -4.60
N LEU A 364 8.79 -13.14 -5.02
CA LEU A 364 7.94 -13.89 -4.08
C LEU A 364 8.73 -14.86 -3.20
N ILE A 365 9.75 -15.51 -3.75
CA ILE A 365 10.61 -16.44 -2.99
C ILE A 365 11.55 -15.69 -2.04
N GLU A 366 12.17 -14.61 -2.51
CA GLU A 366 13.05 -13.75 -1.70
C GLU A 366 12.32 -13.23 -0.47
N ASN A 367 11.10 -12.75 -0.63
CA ASN A 367 10.26 -12.29 0.47
C ASN A 367 9.99 -13.38 1.54
N LEU A 368 10.02 -14.68 1.16
CA LEU A 368 9.87 -15.77 2.11
C LEU A 368 11.12 -16.02 2.98
N GLU A 369 12.27 -15.48 2.58
CA GLU A 369 13.55 -15.63 3.28
C GLU A 369 13.84 -14.50 4.28
N ASN A 370 12.99 -13.46 4.31
CA ASN A 370 13.08 -12.31 5.23
C ASN A 370 11.90 -12.31 6.20
N VAL A 371 12.13 -12.05 7.48
CA VAL A 371 11.07 -12.08 8.49
C VAL A 371 10.06 -10.94 8.31
N GLU A 372 10.53 -9.74 7.94
CA GLU A 372 9.67 -8.55 7.74
C GLU A 372 8.82 -8.70 6.49
N ASP A 373 9.45 -9.03 5.36
CA ASP A 373 8.75 -9.22 4.08
C ASP A 373 7.77 -10.40 4.16
N SER A 374 8.16 -11.47 4.85
CA SER A 374 7.33 -12.66 5.03
C SER A 374 6.07 -12.37 5.83
N ALA A 375 6.17 -11.65 6.95
CA ALA A 375 5.02 -11.28 7.76
C ALA A 375 4.12 -10.26 7.03
N SER A 376 4.71 -9.27 6.38
CA SER A 376 4.01 -8.25 5.58
C SER A 376 3.24 -8.89 4.43
N GLN A 377 3.88 -9.76 3.66
CA GLN A 377 3.25 -10.48 2.55
C GLN A 377 2.09 -11.36 3.02
N MET A 378 2.24 -12.07 4.15
CA MET A 378 1.15 -12.86 4.72
C MET A 378 -0.02 -11.97 5.14
N ALA A 379 0.24 -10.83 5.77
CA ALA A 379 -0.81 -9.90 6.18
C ALA A 379 -1.55 -9.31 5.00
N ASP A 380 -0.83 -8.83 3.98
CA ASP A 380 -1.40 -8.24 2.77
C ASP A 380 -2.33 -9.21 2.03
N PHE A 381 -1.87 -10.44 1.81
CA PHE A 381 -2.70 -11.44 1.14
C PHE A 381 -3.91 -11.85 1.99
N ALA A 382 -3.74 -11.99 3.31
CA ALA A 382 -4.84 -12.34 4.20
C ALA A 382 -5.89 -11.23 4.33
N LEU A 383 -5.50 -9.95 4.26
CA LEU A 383 -6.45 -8.83 4.16
C LEU A 383 -7.34 -8.95 2.93
N SER A 384 -6.84 -9.48 1.84
CA SER A 384 -7.61 -9.77 0.61
C SER A 384 -8.23 -11.17 0.59
N GLY A 385 -8.14 -11.94 1.68
CA GLY A 385 -8.65 -13.31 1.76
C GLY A 385 -7.85 -14.32 0.95
N GLN A 386 -6.60 -14.01 0.63
CA GLN A 386 -5.69 -14.78 -0.21
C GLN A 386 -4.53 -15.36 0.62
N THR A 387 -3.76 -16.26 0.01
CA THR A 387 -2.56 -16.85 0.60
C THR A 387 -1.38 -16.75 -0.34
N VAL A 388 -0.15 -16.79 0.21
CA VAL A 388 1.09 -16.84 -0.57
C VAL A 388 1.08 -18.01 -1.58
N ALA A 389 0.58 -19.17 -1.17
CA ALA A 389 0.48 -20.34 -2.03
C ALA A 389 -0.46 -20.10 -3.24
N GLN A 390 -1.59 -19.40 -3.04
CA GLN A 390 -2.50 -19.02 -4.13
C GLN A 390 -1.84 -18.03 -5.10
N GLN A 391 -1.07 -17.07 -4.59
CA GLN A 391 -0.29 -16.12 -5.42
C GLN A 391 0.67 -16.87 -6.34
N ILE A 392 1.49 -17.77 -5.77
CA ILE A 392 2.46 -18.58 -6.52
C ILE A 392 1.76 -19.46 -7.57
N ALA A 393 0.68 -20.13 -7.19
CA ALA A 393 -0.06 -20.99 -8.10
C ALA A 393 -0.70 -20.21 -9.25
N THR A 394 -1.28 -19.05 -8.97
CA THR A 394 -1.88 -18.17 -9.98
C THR A 394 -0.82 -17.63 -10.94
N LEU A 395 0.30 -17.11 -10.42
CA LEU A 395 1.41 -16.66 -11.24
C LEU A 395 1.94 -17.76 -12.15
N ALA A 396 2.09 -19.00 -11.64
CA ALA A 396 2.55 -20.14 -12.43
C ALA A 396 1.59 -20.48 -13.59
N ALA A 397 0.29 -20.32 -13.40
CA ALA A 397 -0.74 -20.66 -14.38
C ALA A 397 -0.95 -19.59 -15.48
N LEU A 398 -0.48 -18.33 -15.27
CA LEU A 398 -0.64 -17.26 -16.25
C LEU A 398 0.19 -17.49 -17.50
N THR A 399 -0.39 -17.16 -18.66
CA THR A 399 0.24 -17.27 -19.98
C THR A 399 0.32 -15.93 -20.69
N ALA A 400 1.15 -15.85 -21.71
CA ALA A 400 1.25 -14.65 -22.53
C ALA A 400 -0.03 -14.39 -23.33
N GLU A 401 -0.80 -15.43 -23.66
CA GLU A 401 -2.12 -15.32 -24.28
C GLU A 401 -3.14 -14.65 -23.34
N ASP A 402 -3.03 -14.89 -22.04
CA ASP A 402 -3.83 -14.17 -21.03
C ASP A 402 -3.50 -12.67 -21.03
N ALA A 403 -2.20 -12.32 -21.13
CA ALA A 403 -1.76 -10.94 -21.22
C ALA A 403 -2.26 -10.24 -22.49
N ASP A 404 -2.18 -10.92 -23.64
CA ASP A 404 -2.72 -10.42 -24.90
C ASP A 404 -4.23 -10.15 -24.81
N ALA A 405 -4.98 -11.04 -24.18
CA ALA A 405 -6.43 -10.88 -24.00
C ALA A 405 -6.78 -9.73 -23.03
N ALA A 406 -6.00 -9.53 -21.98
CA ALA A 406 -6.19 -8.43 -21.03
C ALA A 406 -5.85 -7.06 -21.64
N LEU A 407 -4.78 -6.97 -22.43
CA LEU A 407 -4.35 -5.75 -23.12
C LEU A 407 -5.40 -5.17 -24.07
N GLN A 408 -6.34 -5.98 -24.57
CA GLN A 408 -7.45 -5.47 -25.38
C GLN A 408 -8.45 -4.65 -24.57
N LYS A 409 -8.40 -4.67 -23.24
CA LYS A 409 -9.40 -4.07 -22.33
C LYS A 409 -8.84 -2.93 -21.48
N ILE A 410 -7.54 -2.96 -21.17
CA ILE A 410 -6.85 -2.01 -20.30
C ILE A 410 -6.02 -1.00 -21.10
N LEU A 411 -5.51 0.05 -20.44
CA LEU A 411 -4.64 1.08 -21.00
C LEU A 411 -5.27 1.86 -22.17
N SER A 412 -6.59 2.14 -22.06
CA SER A 412 -7.31 2.91 -23.10
C SER A 412 -6.92 4.39 -23.08
N GLU A 413 -6.48 4.92 -24.21
CA GLU A 413 -6.14 6.34 -24.35
C GLU A 413 -7.32 7.28 -24.07
N GLU A 414 -8.57 6.83 -24.25
CA GLU A 414 -9.77 7.60 -23.90
C GLU A 414 -9.93 7.82 -22.38
N ARG A 415 -9.26 6.99 -21.57
CA ARG A 415 -9.27 7.04 -20.12
C ARG A 415 -7.89 7.36 -19.53
N MET A 416 -7.07 8.05 -20.31
CA MET A 416 -5.71 8.47 -19.93
C MET A 416 -5.72 9.92 -19.44
N ALA A 417 -5.11 10.15 -18.28
CA ALA A 417 -4.79 11.48 -17.77
C ALA A 417 -3.28 11.66 -17.63
N VAL A 418 -2.83 12.90 -17.63
CA VAL A 418 -1.41 13.24 -17.49
C VAL A 418 -1.23 14.29 -16.39
N MET A 419 -0.21 14.10 -15.55
CA MET A 419 0.22 15.05 -14.55
C MET A 419 1.66 15.47 -14.83
N TYR A 420 1.92 16.78 -14.84
CA TYR A 420 3.26 17.33 -14.96
C TYR A 420 3.63 18.15 -13.72
N ILE A 421 4.86 18.00 -13.27
CA ILE A 421 5.49 18.90 -12.30
C ILE A 421 6.66 19.58 -13.03
N GLN A 422 6.59 20.89 -13.15
CA GLN A 422 7.61 21.69 -13.82
C GLN A 422 8.52 22.34 -12.76
N PRO A 423 9.84 22.48 -13.06
CA PRO A 423 10.74 23.23 -12.22
C PRO A 423 10.25 24.67 -12.02
N ASP A 424 10.30 25.17 -10.78
CA ASP A 424 10.03 26.58 -10.46
C ASP A 424 11.27 27.47 -10.59
N GLY A 425 12.44 26.87 -10.81
CA GLY A 425 13.72 27.55 -10.98
C GLY A 425 14.50 27.75 -9.68
N THR A 426 13.98 27.34 -8.53
CA THR A 426 14.66 27.51 -7.23
C THR A 426 15.49 26.28 -6.81
N ALA A 427 15.33 25.14 -7.48
CA ALA A 427 16.11 23.96 -7.20
C ALA A 427 17.61 24.21 -7.47
N GLY A 428 18.42 24.20 -6.41
CA GLY A 428 19.86 24.46 -6.49
C GLY A 428 20.31 25.74 -5.76
N GLU A 429 19.41 26.65 -5.40
CA GLU A 429 19.78 27.86 -4.65
C GLU A 429 20.15 27.53 -3.19
N GLU A 430 19.61 26.46 -2.58
CA GLU A 430 19.93 26.06 -1.21
C GLU A 430 21.36 25.47 -1.04
N LEU A 431 22.01 25.00 -2.11
CA LEU A 431 23.38 24.47 -2.05
C LEU A 431 24.43 25.58 -2.07
N ASP A 432 24.14 26.74 -2.65
CA ASP A 432 25.08 27.86 -2.71
C ASP A 432 25.13 28.64 -1.38
N ASP A 433 24.05 28.63 -0.59
CA ASP A 433 23.98 29.32 0.71
C ASP A 433 24.74 28.56 1.82
N GLU A 434 24.92 27.24 1.74
CA GLU A 434 25.71 26.46 2.71
C GLU A 434 27.22 26.60 2.44
N GLU A 435 27.68 26.77 1.19
CA GLU A 435 29.10 26.99 0.87
C GLU A 435 29.56 28.44 1.25
N GLU A 436 28.68 29.45 1.26
CA GLU A 436 29.02 30.80 1.68
C GLU A 436 29.09 31.00 3.23
N MET A 437 28.60 30.03 4.01
CA MET A 437 28.68 30.08 5.48
C MET A 437 29.90 29.35 6.06
N GLU A 438 30.70 28.63 5.26
CA GLU A 438 31.94 27.98 5.69
C GLU A 438 33.25 28.75 5.32
N GLU A 439 33.20 29.95 4.73
CA GLU A 439 34.35 30.88 4.55
C GLU A 439 34.31 31.99 5.62
#